data_66e35efb2a66fc12c4d033653390587e
#
_entry.id   66e35efb2a66fc12c4d033653390587e
#
_cell.length_a   1.000
_cell.length_b   1.000
_cell.length_c   1.000
_cell.angle_alpha   90.00
_cell.angle_beta   90.00
_cell.angle_gamma   90.00
#
_symmetry.space_group_name_H-M   'P 1'
#
loop_
_entity.id
_entity.type
_entity.pdbx_description
1 polymer ?
#
loop_
_entity_poly.entity_id
_entity_poly.type
_entity_poly.pdbx_seq_one_letter_code
_entity_poly.pdbx_strand_id
1 'polypeptide(L)'
;GIAAIQNGQTRYTQVEGTPALKNAIIEKYRRENNLVYAPDQIVVSSGAKQTCYNVCGAVLNPGDEAIVPAPYWVSYPDMIKLADAEPVIVAAMLEDGFKINPRALEAAITPRTRLIFLNSPSNPTGAAYTRSELQALGTVLEKYPSIVIAADDMYEHIYWADEPFVSFAEACPNLYDRTVTINGVSKAYAMTGWRIGYAGGPKTIIAAMKKIQSQSTSNPCSISQAASV
;
A
#
# COMPACT_ATOMS: atom_id res chain seq x y z
N GLY A 1 5.98 -4.72 23.68
CA GLY A 1 4.73 -5.45 23.96
C GLY A 1 4.59 -5.79 25.45
N ILE A 2 5.55 -6.47 26.06
CA ILE A 2 5.50 -6.82 27.51
C ILE A 2 5.34 -5.57 28.38
N ALA A 3 6.16 -4.56 28.15
CA ALA A 3 6.06 -3.29 28.88
C ALA A 3 4.70 -2.60 28.68
N ALA A 4 4.14 -2.65 27.48
CA ALA A 4 2.82 -2.10 27.19
C ALA A 4 1.71 -2.79 27.98
N ILE A 5 1.78 -4.12 28.12
CA ILE A 5 0.85 -4.90 28.97
C ILE A 5 0.98 -4.49 30.44
N GLN A 6 2.22 -4.48 30.94
CA GLN A 6 2.50 -4.12 32.35
C GLN A 6 2.07 -2.70 32.71
N ASN A 7 2.17 -1.77 31.74
CA ASN A 7 1.77 -0.37 31.88
C ASN A 7 0.27 -0.13 31.59
N GLY A 8 -0.52 -1.18 31.38
CA GLY A 8 -1.96 -1.08 31.16
C GLY A 8 -2.37 -0.40 29.85
N GLN A 9 -1.56 -0.46 28.80
CA GLN A 9 -1.89 0.08 27.48
C GLN A 9 -2.89 -0.85 26.73
N THR A 10 -4.04 -1.09 27.35
CA THR A 10 -5.05 -2.06 26.90
C THR A 10 -6.38 -1.42 26.49
N ARG A 11 -6.41 -0.10 26.39
CA ARG A 11 -7.62 0.67 26.03
C ARG A 11 -7.70 0.95 24.54
N TYR A 12 -8.85 1.42 24.08
CA TYR A 12 -9.01 1.95 22.73
C TYR A 12 -7.98 3.05 22.45
N THR A 13 -7.46 3.04 21.23
CA THR A 13 -6.62 4.11 20.70
C THR A 13 -7.39 4.90 19.65
N GLN A 14 -6.75 5.87 19.02
CA GLN A 14 -7.26 6.47 17.79
C GLN A 14 -7.38 5.40 16.69
N VAL A 15 -8.43 5.49 15.90
CA VAL A 15 -8.73 4.51 14.83
C VAL A 15 -7.55 4.34 13.88
N GLU A 16 -6.94 5.45 13.48
CA GLU A 16 -5.82 5.51 12.56
C GLU A 16 -4.45 5.21 13.17
N GLY A 17 -4.40 4.81 14.44
CA GLY A 17 -3.18 4.50 15.15
C GLY A 17 -2.74 5.55 16.17
N THR A 18 -1.89 5.14 17.12
CA THR A 18 -1.35 6.02 18.16
C THR A 18 -0.43 7.09 17.55
N PRO A 19 -0.35 8.29 18.15
CA PRO A 19 0.59 9.32 17.70
C PRO A 19 2.05 8.83 17.67
N ALA A 20 2.46 8.04 18.66
CA ALA A 20 3.81 7.49 18.72
C ALA A 20 4.14 6.63 17.50
N LEU A 21 3.25 5.69 17.15
CA LEU A 21 3.46 4.81 15.98
C LEU A 21 3.37 5.59 14.66
N LYS A 22 2.43 6.53 14.55
CA LYS A 22 2.33 7.38 13.34
C LYS A 22 3.61 8.19 13.12
N ASN A 23 4.18 8.76 14.18
CA ASN A 23 5.44 9.50 14.09
C ASN A 23 6.61 8.57 13.69
N ALA A 24 6.68 7.37 14.24
CA ALA A 24 7.70 6.37 13.86
C ALA A 24 7.58 5.98 12.37
N ILE A 25 6.35 5.83 11.86
CA ILE A 25 6.08 5.55 10.45
C ILE A 25 6.50 6.73 9.55
N ILE A 26 6.19 7.97 9.94
CA ILE A 26 6.60 9.17 9.22
C ILE A 26 8.13 9.24 9.12
N GLU A 27 8.83 9.03 10.22
CA GLU A 27 10.30 9.01 10.24
C GLU A 27 10.89 7.87 9.41
N LYS A 28 10.25 6.69 9.41
CA LYS A 28 10.62 5.57 8.54
C LYS A 28 10.51 5.96 7.07
N TYR A 29 9.37 6.49 6.65
CA TYR A 29 9.18 6.91 5.26
C TYR A 29 10.16 8.00 4.83
N ARG A 30 10.43 8.96 5.72
CA ARG A 30 11.41 10.02 5.46
C ARG A 30 12.82 9.47 5.29
N ARG A 31 13.24 8.60 6.21
CA ARG A 31 14.61 8.06 6.27
C ARG A 31 14.91 7.06 5.15
N GLU A 32 13.95 6.21 4.83
CA GLU A 32 14.16 5.02 3.99
C GLU A 32 13.61 5.16 2.58
N ASN A 33 12.60 6.00 2.38
CA ASN A 33 11.92 6.15 1.09
C ASN A 33 11.93 7.59 0.54
N ASN A 34 12.57 8.54 1.22
CA ASN A 34 12.55 9.98 0.87
C ASN A 34 11.12 10.55 0.72
N LEU A 35 10.14 9.98 1.44
CA LEU A 35 8.75 10.42 1.42
C LEU A 35 8.43 11.19 2.69
N VAL A 36 7.79 12.34 2.52
CA VAL A 36 7.40 13.21 3.64
C VAL A 36 5.88 13.21 3.76
N TYR A 37 5.38 12.67 4.87
CA TYR A 37 3.95 12.64 5.20
C TYR A 37 3.67 13.44 6.46
N ALA A 38 2.51 14.12 6.48
CA ALA A 38 1.95 14.71 7.68
C ALA A 38 1.19 13.64 8.51
N PRO A 39 0.95 13.85 9.81
CA PRO A 39 0.22 12.87 10.64
C PRO A 39 -1.18 12.51 10.15
N ASP A 40 -1.87 13.39 9.45
CA ASP A 40 -3.19 13.15 8.86
C ASP A 40 -3.13 12.45 7.48
N GLN A 41 -1.93 12.18 7.00
CA GLN A 41 -1.64 11.37 5.81
C GLN A 41 -1.22 9.93 6.15
N ILE A 42 -1.28 9.51 7.43
CA ILE A 42 -0.94 8.16 7.88
C ILE A 42 -2.17 7.47 8.46
N VAL A 43 -2.33 6.20 8.11
CA VAL A 43 -3.28 5.28 8.74
C VAL A 43 -2.58 3.97 9.11
N VAL A 44 -2.83 3.49 10.32
CA VAL A 44 -2.39 2.17 10.81
C VAL A 44 -3.58 1.24 10.82
N SER A 45 -3.40 0.03 10.31
CA SER A 45 -4.46 -0.99 10.15
C SER A 45 -4.06 -2.33 10.76
N SER A 46 -5.01 -3.25 10.93
CA SER A 46 -4.77 -4.61 11.46
C SER A 46 -4.08 -5.51 10.42
N GLY A 47 -2.85 -5.14 10.05
CA GLY A 47 -2.04 -5.72 8.99
C GLY A 47 -2.29 -5.06 7.64
N ALA A 48 -1.30 -5.13 6.74
CA ALA A 48 -1.39 -4.51 5.42
C ALA A 48 -2.53 -5.09 4.56
N LYS A 49 -2.99 -6.31 4.85
CA LYS A 49 -4.20 -6.85 4.21
C LYS A 49 -5.40 -5.94 4.42
N GLN A 50 -5.62 -5.48 5.66
CA GLN A 50 -6.69 -4.51 5.93
C GLN A 50 -6.40 -3.16 5.28
N THR A 51 -5.15 -2.74 5.21
CA THR A 51 -4.79 -1.49 4.51
C THR A 51 -5.19 -1.55 3.04
N CYS A 52 -4.86 -2.64 2.33
CA CYS A 52 -5.28 -2.86 0.92
C CYS A 52 -6.80 -2.90 0.77
N TYR A 53 -7.50 -3.60 1.67
CA TYR A 53 -8.96 -3.64 1.69
C TYR A 53 -9.58 -2.24 1.85
N ASN A 54 -9.04 -1.46 2.78
CA ASN A 54 -9.49 -0.09 3.02
C ASN A 54 -9.25 0.82 1.81
N VAL A 55 -8.15 0.64 1.07
CA VAL A 55 -7.89 1.38 -0.19
C VAL A 55 -8.96 1.05 -1.22
N CYS A 56 -9.28 -0.24 -1.42
CA CYS A 56 -10.35 -0.63 -2.35
C CYS A 56 -11.67 0.06 -1.99
N GLY A 57 -12.11 -0.05 -0.74
CA GLY A 57 -13.36 0.57 -0.30
C GLY A 57 -13.36 2.11 -0.29
N ALA A 58 -12.18 2.75 -0.22
CA ALA A 58 -12.05 4.21 -0.24
C ALA A 58 -12.05 4.80 -1.66
N VAL A 59 -11.63 4.01 -2.67
CA VAL A 59 -11.38 4.49 -4.03
C VAL A 59 -12.39 3.97 -5.03
N LEU A 60 -12.85 2.71 -4.87
CA LEU A 60 -13.68 2.02 -5.84
C LEU A 60 -15.18 2.17 -5.53
N ASN A 61 -15.97 2.26 -6.58
CA ASN A 61 -17.43 2.18 -6.57
C ASN A 61 -17.89 1.01 -7.45
N PRO A 62 -19.15 0.58 -7.33
CA PRO A 62 -19.71 -0.45 -8.20
C PRO A 62 -19.48 -0.14 -9.68
N GLY A 63 -18.88 -1.10 -10.41
CA GLY A 63 -18.57 -1.00 -11.82
C GLY A 63 -17.26 -0.29 -12.19
N ASP A 64 -16.54 0.26 -11.22
CA ASP A 64 -15.15 0.72 -11.43
C ASP A 64 -14.22 -0.46 -11.70
N GLU A 65 -13.08 -0.19 -12.28
CA GLU A 65 -12.04 -1.18 -12.59
C GLU A 65 -10.76 -0.89 -11.80
N ALA A 66 -10.10 -1.98 -11.35
CA ALA A 66 -8.79 -1.92 -10.74
C ALA A 66 -7.80 -2.85 -11.44
N ILE A 67 -6.67 -2.29 -11.88
CA ILE A 67 -5.61 -3.04 -12.57
C ILE A 67 -4.78 -3.81 -11.55
N VAL A 68 -4.56 -5.11 -11.84
CA VAL A 68 -3.75 -6.02 -11.03
C VAL A 68 -2.74 -6.72 -11.94
N PRO A 69 -1.45 -6.34 -11.89
CA PRO A 69 -0.39 -7.07 -12.57
C PRO A 69 -0.27 -8.50 -12.07
N ALA A 70 -0.21 -9.48 -12.97
CA ALA A 70 -0.06 -10.90 -12.65
C ALA A 70 1.34 -11.39 -13.05
N PRO A 71 1.97 -12.31 -12.26
CA PRO A 71 1.45 -12.96 -11.05
C PRO A 71 1.25 -11.99 -9.87
N TYR A 72 0.18 -12.20 -9.11
CA TYR A 72 -0.23 -11.30 -8.02
C TYR A 72 -0.46 -12.04 -6.70
N TRP A 73 -0.46 -11.31 -5.60
CA TRP A 73 -0.94 -11.80 -4.33
C TRP A 73 -2.45 -12.05 -4.40
N VAL A 74 -2.85 -13.27 -4.09
CA VAL A 74 -4.21 -13.81 -4.30
C VAL A 74 -5.36 -12.95 -3.74
N SER A 75 -5.07 -12.08 -2.78
CA SER A 75 -6.12 -11.28 -2.14
C SER A 75 -6.53 -10.01 -2.90
N TYR A 76 -5.74 -9.51 -3.84
CA TYR A 76 -6.10 -8.26 -4.55
C TYR A 76 -7.41 -8.37 -5.33
N PRO A 77 -7.62 -9.39 -6.18
CA PRO A 77 -8.88 -9.48 -6.93
C PRO A 77 -10.10 -9.62 -6.04
N ASP A 78 -9.98 -10.37 -4.94
CA ASP A 78 -11.11 -10.58 -4.02
C ASP A 78 -11.47 -9.28 -3.29
N MET A 79 -10.48 -8.48 -2.87
CA MET A 79 -10.72 -7.17 -2.24
C MET A 79 -11.39 -6.19 -3.20
N ILE A 80 -11.03 -6.21 -4.48
CA ILE A 80 -11.65 -5.39 -5.53
C ILE A 80 -13.11 -5.80 -5.71
N LYS A 81 -13.39 -7.10 -5.80
CA LYS A 81 -14.76 -7.64 -5.90
C LYS A 81 -15.62 -7.33 -4.68
N LEU A 82 -15.02 -7.31 -3.48
CA LEU A 82 -15.73 -6.92 -2.25
C LEU A 82 -16.11 -5.44 -2.23
N ALA A 83 -15.55 -4.62 -3.10
CA ALA A 83 -15.96 -3.24 -3.35
C ALA A 83 -16.93 -3.11 -4.55
N ASP A 84 -17.52 -4.22 -5.03
CA ASP A 84 -18.39 -4.31 -6.22
C ASP A 84 -17.71 -3.77 -7.50
N ALA A 85 -16.37 -3.83 -7.56
CA ALA A 85 -15.56 -3.40 -8.68
C ALA A 85 -14.95 -4.60 -9.43
N GLU A 86 -14.43 -4.35 -10.63
CA GLU A 86 -13.90 -5.38 -11.53
C GLU A 86 -12.36 -5.40 -11.51
N PRO A 87 -11.71 -6.54 -11.16
CA PRO A 87 -10.27 -6.68 -11.30
C PRO A 87 -9.86 -6.91 -12.75
N VAL A 88 -9.07 -6.00 -13.30
CA VAL A 88 -8.47 -6.11 -14.64
C VAL A 88 -7.08 -6.71 -14.50
N ILE A 89 -6.95 -7.99 -14.86
CA ILE A 89 -5.69 -8.72 -14.73
C ILE A 89 -4.80 -8.45 -15.93
N VAL A 90 -3.59 -7.94 -15.69
CA VAL A 90 -2.59 -7.70 -16.73
C VAL A 90 -1.45 -8.70 -16.56
N ALA A 91 -1.36 -9.67 -17.48
CA ALA A 91 -0.33 -10.70 -17.42
C ALA A 91 1.06 -10.11 -17.66
N ALA A 92 2.00 -10.45 -16.78
CA ALA A 92 3.42 -10.25 -16.98
C ALA A 92 4.11 -11.61 -17.13
N MET A 93 4.84 -11.78 -18.21
CA MET A 93 5.41 -13.06 -18.58
C MET A 93 6.82 -13.24 -17.99
N LEU A 94 7.34 -14.45 -17.99
CA LEU A 94 8.70 -14.77 -17.55
C LEU A 94 9.76 -13.97 -18.33
N GLU A 95 9.54 -13.81 -19.63
CA GLU A 95 10.43 -13.06 -20.53
C GLU A 95 10.54 -11.57 -20.15
N ASP A 96 9.48 -11.02 -19.54
CA ASP A 96 9.45 -9.66 -18.99
C ASP A 96 9.89 -9.61 -17.51
N GLY A 97 10.43 -10.71 -16.97
CA GLY A 97 10.80 -10.81 -15.55
C GLY A 97 9.61 -10.71 -14.59
N PHE A 98 8.41 -11.11 -15.02
CA PHE A 98 7.16 -10.99 -14.28
C PHE A 98 6.79 -9.54 -13.91
N LYS A 99 7.15 -8.58 -14.75
CA LYS A 99 6.83 -7.16 -14.61
C LYS A 99 6.02 -6.67 -15.80
N ILE A 100 4.97 -5.90 -15.58
CA ILE A 100 4.24 -5.28 -16.67
C ILE A 100 5.06 -4.13 -17.25
N ASN A 101 4.96 -3.92 -18.55
CA ASN A 101 5.58 -2.81 -19.25
C ASN A 101 4.55 -1.68 -19.52
N PRO A 102 5.01 -0.47 -19.89
CA PRO A 102 4.12 0.67 -20.16
C PRO A 102 3.04 0.40 -21.21
N ARG A 103 3.34 -0.38 -22.24
CA ARG A 103 2.39 -0.70 -23.30
C ARG A 103 1.26 -1.60 -22.80
N ALA A 104 1.60 -2.60 -21.99
CA ALA A 104 0.62 -3.50 -21.39
C ALA A 104 -0.28 -2.75 -20.39
N LEU A 105 0.31 -1.83 -19.60
CA LEU A 105 -0.45 -0.98 -18.71
C LEU A 105 -1.41 -0.08 -19.47
N GLU A 106 -0.94 0.65 -20.48
CA GLU A 106 -1.78 1.61 -21.23
C GLU A 106 -2.93 0.90 -21.95
N ALA A 107 -2.69 -0.30 -22.49
CA ALA A 107 -3.71 -1.11 -23.17
C ALA A 107 -4.82 -1.61 -22.22
N ALA A 108 -4.55 -1.73 -20.92
CA ALA A 108 -5.50 -2.19 -19.92
C ALA A 108 -6.35 -1.06 -19.32
N ILE A 109 -5.97 0.20 -19.51
CA ILE A 109 -6.70 1.36 -18.96
C ILE A 109 -7.95 1.63 -19.77
N THR A 110 -9.08 1.78 -19.08
CA THR A 110 -10.38 2.18 -19.61
C THR A 110 -10.91 3.43 -18.90
N PRO A 111 -11.99 4.04 -19.38
CA PRO A 111 -12.65 5.13 -18.65
C PRO A 111 -13.16 4.75 -17.25
N ARG A 112 -13.29 3.46 -16.94
CA ARG A 112 -13.71 2.95 -15.64
C ARG A 112 -12.55 2.66 -14.68
N THR A 113 -11.31 2.68 -15.15
CA THR A 113 -10.13 2.39 -14.31
C THR A 113 -9.96 3.49 -13.25
N ARG A 114 -9.90 3.10 -11.97
CA ARG A 114 -9.75 3.99 -10.81
C ARG A 114 -8.57 3.63 -9.92
N LEU A 115 -8.10 2.41 -9.95
CA LEU A 115 -7.04 1.92 -9.07
C LEU A 115 -6.07 1.03 -9.85
N ILE A 116 -4.80 1.09 -9.47
CA ILE A 116 -3.81 0.08 -9.84
C ILE A 116 -3.08 -0.37 -8.57
N PHE A 117 -2.88 -1.68 -8.42
CA PHE A 117 -1.96 -2.25 -7.44
C PHE A 117 -0.59 -2.45 -8.07
N LEU A 118 0.45 -1.91 -7.44
CA LEU A 118 1.85 -2.19 -7.78
C LEU A 118 2.53 -2.78 -6.54
N ASN A 119 2.86 -4.07 -6.61
CA ASN A 119 3.54 -4.77 -5.52
C ASN A 119 5.00 -5.04 -5.91
N SER A 120 5.93 -4.34 -5.26
CA SER A 120 7.36 -4.43 -5.53
C SER A 120 8.16 -4.33 -4.22
N PRO A 121 8.99 -5.32 -3.89
CA PRO A 121 9.09 -6.65 -4.50
C PRO A 121 7.78 -7.44 -4.44
N SER A 122 7.51 -8.24 -5.47
CA SER A 122 6.21 -8.90 -5.67
C SER A 122 6.06 -10.19 -4.87
N ASN A 123 4.87 -10.44 -4.39
CA ASN A 123 4.41 -11.75 -4.00
C ASN A 123 3.47 -12.30 -5.10
N PRO A 124 3.80 -13.43 -5.79
CA PRO A 124 4.68 -14.51 -5.31
C PRO A 124 6.09 -14.53 -5.92
N THR A 125 6.39 -13.69 -6.92
CA THR A 125 7.55 -13.87 -7.79
C THR A 125 8.88 -13.40 -7.21
N GLY A 126 8.85 -12.45 -6.27
CA GLY A 126 10.03 -11.73 -5.79
C GLY A 126 10.56 -10.68 -6.81
N ALA A 127 9.92 -10.56 -7.97
CA ALA A 127 10.31 -9.56 -8.97
C ALA A 127 10.15 -8.14 -8.41
N ALA A 128 11.10 -7.28 -8.68
CA ALA A 128 11.07 -5.89 -8.25
C ALA A 128 11.34 -4.96 -9.44
N TYR A 129 10.62 -3.84 -9.46
CA TYR A 129 10.81 -2.81 -10.46
C TYR A 129 12.01 -1.92 -10.11
N THR A 130 12.81 -1.61 -11.10
CA THR A 130 13.84 -0.57 -11.02
C THR A 130 13.21 0.82 -11.03
N ARG A 131 13.98 1.85 -10.64
CA ARG A 131 13.53 3.25 -10.72
C ARG A 131 13.07 3.62 -12.14
N SER A 132 13.82 3.23 -13.16
CA SER A 132 13.51 3.54 -14.55
C SER A 132 12.22 2.84 -15.03
N GLU A 133 11.98 1.61 -14.61
CA GLU A 133 10.74 0.88 -14.93
C GLU A 133 9.53 1.53 -14.24
N LEU A 134 9.64 1.91 -12.96
CA LEU A 134 8.57 2.65 -12.27
C LEU A 134 8.27 4.00 -12.93
N GLN A 135 9.29 4.75 -13.34
CA GLN A 135 9.15 6.01 -14.04
C GLN A 135 8.46 5.83 -15.41
N ALA A 136 8.78 4.75 -16.11
CA ALA A 136 8.12 4.44 -17.38
C ALA A 136 6.62 4.12 -17.19
N LEU A 137 6.24 3.39 -16.15
CA LEU A 137 4.83 3.20 -15.76
C LEU A 137 4.19 4.53 -15.31
N GLY A 138 4.93 5.33 -14.54
CA GLY A 138 4.50 6.65 -14.09
C GLY A 138 4.14 7.57 -15.25
N THR A 139 4.95 7.60 -16.31
CA THR A 139 4.69 8.39 -17.53
C THR A 139 3.36 8.01 -18.20
N VAL A 140 2.98 6.74 -18.17
CA VAL A 140 1.65 6.32 -18.64
C VAL A 140 0.57 6.84 -17.71
N LEU A 141 0.72 6.62 -16.40
CA LEU A 141 -0.28 7.00 -15.40
C LEU A 141 -0.52 8.51 -15.34
N GLU A 142 0.46 9.35 -15.66
CA GLU A 142 0.29 10.81 -15.75
C GLU A 142 -0.84 11.24 -16.69
N LYS A 143 -1.06 10.49 -17.76
CA LYS A 143 -2.12 10.74 -18.74
C LYS A 143 -3.53 10.48 -18.18
N TYR A 144 -3.63 9.77 -17.06
CA TYR A 144 -4.88 9.28 -16.48
C TYR A 144 -5.04 9.74 -15.02
N PRO A 145 -5.38 11.01 -14.78
CA PRO A 145 -5.36 11.62 -13.44
C PRO A 145 -6.40 11.03 -12.46
N SER A 146 -7.38 10.29 -12.94
CA SER A 146 -8.40 9.63 -12.10
C SER A 146 -7.93 8.33 -11.45
N ILE A 147 -6.76 7.80 -11.85
CA ILE A 147 -6.26 6.52 -11.33
C ILE A 147 -5.43 6.77 -10.07
N VAL A 148 -5.82 6.14 -8.98
CA VAL A 148 -5.04 6.05 -7.74
C VAL A 148 -4.05 4.90 -7.84
N ILE A 149 -2.84 5.10 -7.30
CA ILE A 149 -1.79 4.09 -7.27
C ILE A 149 -1.68 3.53 -5.84
N ALA A 150 -1.95 2.25 -5.65
CA ALA A 150 -1.66 1.52 -4.42
C ALA A 150 -0.30 0.82 -4.57
N ALA A 151 0.75 1.46 -4.06
CA ALA A 151 2.10 0.90 -4.05
C ALA A 151 2.28 0.05 -2.79
N ASP A 152 2.30 -1.28 -2.96
CA ASP A 152 2.49 -2.23 -1.85
C ASP A 152 3.98 -2.59 -1.74
N ASP A 153 4.67 -1.89 -0.83
CA ASP A 153 6.09 -1.98 -0.57
C ASP A 153 6.41 -2.96 0.60
N MET A 154 5.49 -3.88 0.90
CA MET A 154 5.58 -4.79 2.06
C MET A 154 6.91 -5.55 2.16
N TYR A 155 7.56 -5.79 1.04
CA TYR A 155 8.80 -6.56 0.95
C TYR A 155 10.05 -5.71 0.72
N GLU A 156 10.01 -4.40 0.90
CA GLU A 156 11.13 -3.48 0.62
C GLU A 156 12.44 -3.86 1.33
N HIS A 157 12.38 -4.47 2.53
CA HIS A 157 13.54 -4.94 3.28
C HIS A 157 13.94 -6.40 2.97
N ILE A 158 13.17 -7.08 2.12
CA ILE A 158 13.46 -8.43 1.63
C ILE A 158 13.80 -8.30 0.14
N TYR A 159 14.95 -7.69 -0.11
CA TYR A 159 15.39 -7.23 -1.42
C TYR A 159 16.90 -7.42 -1.56
N TRP A 160 17.32 -8.14 -2.58
CA TRP A 160 18.73 -8.54 -2.79
C TRP A 160 19.27 -8.17 -4.18
N ALA A 161 18.68 -7.18 -4.84
CA ALA A 161 19.20 -6.66 -6.09
C ALA A 161 20.41 -5.74 -5.85
N ASP A 162 21.18 -5.50 -6.90
CA ASP A 162 22.38 -4.65 -6.84
C ASP A 162 22.04 -3.16 -6.62
N GLU A 163 20.90 -2.71 -7.14
CA GLU A 163 20.42 -1.35 -6.96
C GLU A 163 19.57 -1.24 -5.67
N PRO A 164 19.62 -0.11 -4.96
CA PRO A 164 18.76 0.13 -3.81
C PRO A 164 17.26 0.04 -4.17
N PHE A 165 16.45 -0.47 -3.24
CA PHE A 165 15.00 -0.41 -3.35
C PHE A 165 14.52 1.03 -3.52
N VAL A 166 13.49 1.21 -4.34
CA VAL A 166 12.81 2.49 -4.55
C VAL A 166 11.29 2.31 -4.52
N SER A 167 10.61 3.13 -3.72
CA SER A 167 9.14 3.19 -3.71
C SER A 167 8.62 3.90 -4.96
N PHE A 168 7.40 3.55 -5.39
CA PHE A 168 6.77 4.21 -6.55
C PHE A 168 6.66 5.73 -6.37
N ALA A 169 6.22 6.19 -5.19
CA ALA A 169 6.07 7.63 -4.93
C ALA A 169 7.42 8.39 -4.92
N GLU A 170 8.52 7.72 -4.54
CA GLU A 170 9.87 8.26 -4.64
C GLU A 170 10.36 8.33 -6.11
N ALA A 171 10.07 7.27 -6.88
CA ALA A 171 10.45 7.23 -8.30
C ALA A 171 9.67 8.23 -9.16
N CYS A 172 8.42 8.50 -8.79
CA CYS A 172 7.45 9.33 -9.52
C CYS A 172 6.86 10.43 -8.62
N PRO A 173 7.64 11.44 -8.20
CA PRO A 173 7.18 12.45 -7.22
C PRO A 173 6.00 13.29 -7.70
N ASN A 174 5.82 13.48 -9.00
CA ASN A 174 4.66 14.12 -9.62
C ASN A 174 3.34 13.32 -9.50
N LEU A 175 3.42 12.04 -9.11
CA LEU A 175 2.26 11.19 -8.82
C LEU A 175 2.04 10.99 -7.31
N TYR A 176 2.83 11.64 -6.45
CA TYR A 176 2.73 11.54 -5.00
C TYR A 176 1.31 11.81 -4.48
N ASP A 177 0.65 12.86 -4.98
CA ASP A 177 -0.68 13.29 -4.53
C ASP A 177 -1.82 12.31 -4.87
N ARG A 178 -1.52 11.19 -5.50
CA ARG A 178 -2.47 10.11 -5.78
C ARG A 178 -1.87 8.72 -5.62
N THR A 179 -0.76 8.64 -4.90
CA THR A 179 -0.13 7.37 -4.51
C THR A 179 -0.37 7.09 -3.04
N VAL A 180 -0.85 5.89 -2.75
CA VAL A 180 -0.96 5.32 -1.40
C VAL A 180 0.16 4.30 -1.24
N THR A 181 1.17 4.63 -0.45
CA THR A 181 2.31 3.75 -0.16
C THR A 181 1.97 2.87 1.03
N ILE A 182 1.85 1.57 0.81
CA ILE A 182 1.42 0.57 1.78
C ILE A 182 2.63 -0.21 2.28
N ASN A 183 2.68 -0.45 3.60
CA ASN A 183 3.73 -1.24 4.22
C ASN A 183 3.26 -1.83 5.56
N GLY A 184 4.16 -2.42 6.33
CA GLY A 184 3.85 -2.96 7.65
C GLY A 184 5.02 -3.66 8.30
N VAL A 185 4.83 -4.08 9.54
CA VAL A 185 5.89 -4.73 10.33
C VAL A 185 5.99 -6.25 10.09
N SER A 186 5.03 -6.82 9.36
CA SER A 186 4.87 -8.27 9.25
C SER A 186 6.07 -8.99 8.67
N LYS A 187 6.74 -8.41 7.68
CA LYS A 187 7.82 -9.04 6.91
C LYS A 187 9.18 -8.59 7.39
N ALA A 188 9.46 -7.30 7.34
CA ALA A 188 10.74 -6.72 7.74
C ALA A 188 11.15 -7.10 9.18
N TYR A 189 10.19 -7.18 10.08
CA TYR A 189 10.43 -7.46 11.52
C TYR A 189 9.95 -8.83 11.97
N ALA A 190 9.57 -9.73 11.04
CA ALA A 190 9.02 -11.05 11.34
C ALA A 190 7.81 -11.02 12.32
N MET A 191 6.98 -9.98 12.23
CA MET A 191 5.87 -9.69 13.13
C MET A 191 4.50 -10.00 12.51
N THR A 192 4.37 -11.11 11.78
CA THR A 192 3.13 -11.46 11.07
C THR A 192 1.93 -11.58 12.00
N GLY A 193 2.11 -12.15 13.20
CA GLY A 193 1.06 -12.35 14.20
C GLY A 193 0.65 -11.07 14.94
N TRP A 194 1.46 -10.03 14.93
CA TRP A 194 1.17 -8.75 15.60
C TRP A 194 0.12 -7.91 14.87
N ARG A 195 -0.14 -8.21 13.61
CA ARG A 195 -1.19 -7.57 12.80
C ARG A 195 -1.08 -6.05 12.74
N ILE A 196 0.07 -5.51 12.36
CA ILE A 196 0.27 -4.08 12.09
C ILE A 196 0.69 -3.88 10.64
N GLY A 197 -0.14 -3.16 9.91
CA GLY A 197 0.13 -2.58 8.60
C GLY A 197 -0.18 -1.09 8.63
N TYR A 198 0.30 -0.36 7.65
CA TYR A 198 0.07 1.07 7.55
C TYR A 198 0.15 1.57 6.12
N ALA A 199 -0.36 2.77 5.90
CA ALA A 199 -0.17 3.49 4.65
C ALA A 199 0.12 4.96 4.91
N GLY A 200 0.92 5.53 4.00
CA GLY A 200 1.05 6.96 3.78
C GLY A 200 0.43 7.32 2.43
N GLY A 201 -0.27 8.47 2.34
CA GLY A 201 -0.89 8.87 1.09
C GLY A 201 -1.68 10.16 1.17
N PRO A 202 -2.45 10.48 0.11
CA PRO A 202 -3.26 11.70 0.06
C PRO A 202 -4.25 11.77 1.22
N LYS A 203 -4.30 12.92 1.89
CA LYS A 203 -5.15 13.14 3.07
C LYS A 203 -6.62 12.73 2.86
N THR A 204 -7.17 12.99 1.69
CA THR A 204 -8.56 12.65 1.35
C THR A 204 -8.79 11.15 1.32
N ILE A 205 -7.87 10.39 0.72
CA ILE A 205 -7.93 8.92 0.65
C ILE A 205 -7.72 8.32 2.04
N ILE A 206 -6.71 8.79 2.78
CA ILE A 206 -6.44 8.34 4.16
C ILE A 206 -7.64 8.60 5.08
N ALA A 207 -8.31 9.76 4.93
CA ALA A 207 -9.52 10.06 5.69
C ALA A 207 -10.68 9.11 5.35
N ALA A 208 -10.84 8.73 4.08
CA ALA A 208 -11.84 7.74 3.66
C ALA A 208 -11.52 6.33 4.20
N MET A 209 -10.25 5.90 4.10
CA MET A 209 -9.80 4.63 4.68
C MET A 209 -10.05 4.57 6.19
N LYS A 210 -9.77 5.66 6.91
CA LYS A 210 -10.07 5.79 8.35
C LYS A 210 -11.58 5.63 8.64
N LYS A 211 -12.45 6.22 7.82
CA LYS A 211 -13.91 6.06 7.98
C LYS A 211 -14.33 4.60 7.85
N ILE A 212 -13.83 3.88 6.83
CA ILE A 212 -14.11 2.46 6.63
C ILE A 212 -13.62 1.65 7.83
N GLN A 213 -12.39 1.90 8.27
CA GLN A 213 -11.79 1.22 9.43
C GLN A 213 -12.58 1.45 10.71
N SER A 214 -13.09 2.67 10.93
CA SER A 214 -13.87 3.01 12.12
C SER A 214 -15.19 2.25 12.22
N GLN A 215 -15.76 1.82 11.09
CA GLN A 215 -17.02 1.07 11.02
C GLN A 215 -16.81 -0.45 10.85
N SER A 216 -15.57 -0.92 10.80
CA SER A 216 -15.24 -2.34 10.67
C SER A 216 -14.47 -2.85 11.88
N THR A 217 -13.17 -2.64 11.93
CA THR A 217 -12.29 -3.19 12.99
C THR A 217 -12.00 -2.21 14.12
N SER A 218 -12.31 -0.91 13.97
CA SER A 218 -11.84 0.15 14.85
C SER A 218 -10.30 0.26 14.83
N ASN A 219 -9.65 0.62 15.95
CA ASN A 219 -8.20 0.73 16.03
C ASN A 219 -7.52 -0.66 16.02
N PRO A 220 -6.29 -0.77 15.50
CA PRO A 220 -5.45 -1.95 15.69
C PRO A 220 -5.14 -2.20 17.18
N CYS A 221 -4.76 -3.44 17.51
CA CYS A 221 -4.39 -3.81 18.86
C CYS A 221 -3.36 -2.82 19.48
N SER A 222 -3.69 -2.22 20.62
CA SER A 222 -2.87 -1.20 21.27
C SER A 222 -1.48 -1.69 21.66
N ILE A 223 -1.40 -2.96 22.12
CA ILE A 223 -0.13 -3.59 22.49
C ILE A 223 0.75 -3.82 21.26
N SER A 224 0.13 -4.25 20.15
CA SER A 224 0.84 -4.41 18.86
C SER A 224 1.37 -3.08 18.35
N GLN A 225 0.59 -2.00 18.48
CA GLN A 225 1.03 -0.68 18.10
C GLN A 225 2.22 -0.22 18.94
N ALA A 226 2.18 -0.40 20.27
CA ALA A 226 3.29 -0.06 21.16
C ALA A 226 4.56 -0.89 20.88
N ALA A 227 4.41 -2.14 20.45
CA ALA A 227 5.54 -2.99 20.09
C ALA A 227 6.15 -2.65 18.71
N SER A 228 5.45 -1.84 17.92
CA SER A 228 5.86 -1.47 16.55
C SER A 228 6.48 -0.07 16.47
N VAL A 229 6.55 0.66 17.58
CA VAL A 229 7.26 1.94 17.72
C VAL A 229 8.76 1.69 17.84
#